data_e2a9da63267d52dd463e8e5be6b20df7
#
_entry.id   e2a9da63267d52dd463e8e5be6b20df7
#
_cell.length_a   1.000
_cell.length_b   1.000
_cell.length_c   1.000
_cell.angle_alpha   90.00
_cell.angle_beta   90.00
_cell.angle_gamma   90.00
#
_symmetry.space_group_name_H-M   'P 1'
#
loop_
_entity.id
_entity.type
_entity.pdbx_description
1 polymer ?
#
loop_
_entity_poly.entity_id
_entity_poly.type
_entity_poly.pdbx_seq_one_letter_code
_entity_poly.pdbx_strand_id
1 'polypeptide(L)'
;MTKLWLTLLFFCALSLKSISWQDHNNLDDTSFKRFANQEAWVDSVANSLTLDEKIAQFFMLGVYPTQGETNRSYVENVIKKYNIGGVILFKGHPIQAAQWNNSFQKAAKTPLFISVDGEWGINMRLDSTIQYPRQLTLGAIQDDDLIYQMGQQIALECKAVGININLAPDMDINNNINNPVINDRSFGEDKYNVALKALAYAQGMQSQNIMAVGKHFPGHGDTDTDSHKDMPIIKHSRARLDSIELYPFKVAVQNEVKGIMVAHLNIPALDNTENLPSSLSKKIITDLLKTEMGFNGLVFSDALNMKGVTKYYEPGEVDKIAFLAGTDVLVVSEDIPKGIEMIKKAIKKGDITEQYINERLKKVLENKYWLQLDKSPIVDVSKVSGVLNLKTSKELNKQL
;
A
#
# COMPACT_ATOMS: atom_id res chain seq x y z
N MET A 1 -5.89 38.58 -63.13
CA MET A 1 -4.92 38.74 -62.01
C MET A 1 -5.41 37.93 -60.81
N THR A 2 -5.02 36.68 -60.77
CA THR A 2 -5.44 35.67 -59.78
C THR A 2 -4.32 35.48 -58.75
N LYS A 3 -4.57 35.85 -57.50
CA LYS A 3 -3.63 35.63 -56.41
C LYS A 3 -3.90 34.25 -55.82
N LEU A 4 -2.89 33.40 -55.93
CA LEU A 4 -2.80 32.05 -55.35
C LEU A 4 -2.41 32.21 -53.87
N TRP A 5 -3.23 31.70 -52.94
CA TRP A 5 -2.89 31.52 -51.53
C TRP A 5 -2.37 30.11 -51.29
N LEU A 6 -1.08 29.99 -51.00
CA LEU A 6 -0.48 28.73 -50.55
C LEU A 6 -0.73 28.60 -49.00
N THR A 7 -1.52 27.64 -48.64
CA THR A 7 -1.68 27.20 -47.23
C THR A 7 -0.59 26.17 -46.94
N LEU A 8 0.39 26.55 -46.09
CA LEU A 8 1.37 25.59 -45.53
C LEU A 8 0.68 24.76 -44.45
N LEU A 9 0.44 23.48 -44.74
CA LEU A 9 0.11 22.49 -43.73
C LEU A 9 1.41 22.00 -43.08
N PHE A 10 1.63 22.37 -41.82
CA PHE A 10 2.66 21.79 -40.96
C PHE A 10 2.18 20.40 -40.52
N PHE A 11 2.68 19.37 -41.14
CA PHE A 11 2.57 17.99 -40.65
C PHE A 11 3.57 17.81 -39.53
N CYS A 12 3.08 17.85 -38.27
CA CYS A 12 3.83 17.40 -37.13
C CYS A 12 3.84 15.86 -37.13
N ALA A 13 4.88 15.27 -37.73
CA ALA A 13 5.10 13.83 -37.68
C ALA A 13 5.54 13.43 -36.26
N LEU A 14 4.58 13.03 -35.44
CA LEU A 14 4.86 12.26 -34.24
C LEU A 14 5.47 10.92 -34.68
N SER A 15 6.76 10.77 -34.51
CA SER A 15 7.45 9.50 -34.71
C SER A 15 6.99 8.52 -33.61
N LEU A 16 5.94 7.76 -33.88
CA LEU A 16 5.67 6.52 -33.17
C LEU A 16 6.88 5.61 -33.42
N LYS A 17 7.80 5.52 -32.46
CA LYS A 17 8.76 4.42 -32.42
C LYS A 17 7.95 3.14 -32.26
N SER A 18 7.78 2.42 -33.37
CA SER A 18 7.34 1.04 -33.35
C SER A 18 8.35 0.25 -32.53
N ILE A 19 7.96 -0.15 -31.32
CA ILE A 19 8.72 -1.12 -30.54
C ILE A 19 8.71 -2.40 -31.37
N SER A 20 9.85 -2.73 -31.97
CA SER A 20 10.00 -3.94 -32.75
C SER A 20 9.96 -5.15 -31.83
N TRP A 21 9.34 -6.23 -32.29
CA TRP A 21 9.31 -7.54 -31.63
C TRP A 21 10.70 -8.12 -31.33
N GLN A 22 11.79 -7.47 -31.75
CA GLN A 22 13.17 -7.86 -31.48
C GLN A 22 13.69 -7.46 -30.09
N ASP A 23 13.01 -6.54 -29.37
CA ASP A 23 13.43 -6.11 -28.03
C ASP A 23 13.02 -7.09 -26.91
N HIS A 24 12.22 -8.12 -27.20
CA HIS A 24 11.85 -9.15 -26.24
C HIS A 24 12.88 -10.27 -26.02
N ASN A 25 13.97 -10.31 -26.80
CA ASN A 25 14.98 -11.37 -26.70
C ASN A 25 16.25 -10.98 -25.93
N ASN A 26 16.30 -9.80 -25.33
CA ASN A 26 17.44 -9.36 -24.49
C ASN A 26 17.05 -9.16 -23.03
N LEU A 27 16.40 -10.15 -22.41
CA LEU A 27 16.56 -10.30 -20.98
C LEU A 27 18.03 -10.70 -20.78
N ASP A 28 18.83 -9.80 -20.19
CA ASP A 28 20.21 -10.12 -19.88
C ASP A 28 20.26 -11.33 -18.92
N ASP A 29 21.39 -12.06 -18.92
CA ASP A 29 21.58 -13.25 -18.08
C ASP A 29 21.31 -12.96 -16.57
N THR A 30 21.45 -11.71 -16.15
CA THR A 30 21.20 -11.25 -14.78
C THR A 30 19.71 -11.17 -14.47
N SER A 31 18.89 -10.65 -15.40
CA SER A 31 17.44 -10.59 -15.27
C SER A 31 16.83 -11.99 -15.26
N PHE A 32 17.28 -12.87 -16.15
CA PHE A 32 16.80 -14.26 -16.19
C PHE A 32 17.15 -15.00 -14.89
N LYS A 33 18.39 -14.88 -14.39
CA LYS A 33 18.80 -15.48 -13.10
C LYS A 33 17.99 -14.92 -11.93
N ARG A 34 17.67 -13.63 -11.94
CA ARG A 34 16.84 -13.02 -10.91
C ARG A 34 15.42 -13.59 -10.90
N PHE A 35 14.78 -13.79 -12.05
CA PHE A 35 13.47 -14.42 -12.17
C PHE A 35 13.50 -15.88 -11.70
N ALA A 36 14.48 -16.67 -12.13
CA ALA A 36 14.61 -18.06 -11.72
C ALA A 36 14.85 -18.18 -10.20
N ASN A 37 15.64 -17.31 -9.60
CA ASN A 37 15.86 -17.28 -8.14
C ASN A 37 14.60 -16.86 -7.39
N GLN A 38 13.83 -15.89 -7.91
CA GLN A 38 12.53 -15.49 -7.32
C GLN A 38 11.57 -16.65 -7.31
N GLU A 39 11.36 -17.30 -8.45
CA GLU A 39 10.44 -18.42 -8.58
C GLU A 39 10.83 -19.58 -7.65
N ALA A 40 12.12 -19.95 -7.63
CA ALA A 40 12.65 -20.99 -6.76
C ALA A 40 12.42 -20.67 -5.26
N TRP A 41 12.66 -19.42 -4.84
CA TRP A 41 12.42 -19.00 -3.47
C TRP A 41 10.94 -19.01 -3.12
N VAL A 42 10.08 -18.45 -3.98
CA VAL A 42 8.63 -18.40 -3.80
C VAL A 42 8.05 -19.79 -3.67
N ASP A 43 8.41 -20.71 -4.56
CA ASP A 43 7.92 -22.10 -4.52
C ASP A 43 8.45 -22.85 -3.31
N SER A 44 9.72 -22.67 -2.93
CA SER A 44 10.30 -23.26 -1.72
C SER A 44 9.54 -22.84 -0.46
N VAL A 45 9.28 -21.53 -0.30
CA VAL A 45 8.53 -21.01 0.84
C VAL A 45 7.09 -21.53 0.80
N ALA A 46 6.38 -21.37 -0.32
CA ALA A 46 4.97 -21.77 -0.45
C ALA A 46 4.76 -23.27 -0.15
N ASN A 47 5.68 -24.13 -0.60
CA ASN A 47 5.59 -25.58 -0.37
C ASN A 47 5.95 -25.98 1.08
N SER A 48 6.65 -25.12 1.83
CA SER A 48 6.99 -25.38 3.25
C SER A 48 5.86 -25.05 4.21
N LEU A 49 4.79 -24.38 3.75
CA LEU A 49 3.71 -23.86 4.58
C LEU A 49 2.50 -24.82 4.60
N THR A 50 1.93 -25.00 5.79
CA THR A 50 0.60 -25.61 5.95
C THR A 50 -0.48 -24.66 5.41
N LEU A 51 -1.70 -25.17 5.16
CA LEU A 51 -2.82 -24.33 4.70
C LEU A 51 -3.10 -23.16 5.66
N ASP A 52 -3.05 -23.40 6.97
CA ASP A 52 -3.27 -22.38 7.99
C ASP A 52 -2.19 -21.29 7.91
N GLU A 53 -0.91 -21.66 7.78
CA GLU A 53 0.20 -20.74 7.60
C GLU A 53 0.10 -19.97 6.28
N LYS A 54 -0.34 -20.60 5.19
CA LYS A 54 -0.60 -19.95 3.89
C LYS A 54 -1.65 -18.85 4.02
N ILE A 55 -2.77 -19.15 4.69
CA ILE A 55 -3.84 -18.19 4.95
C ILE A 55 -3.34 -17.07 5.89
N ALA A 56 -2.56 -17.41 6.91
CA ALA A 56 -2.01 -16.44 7.86
C ALA A 56 -1.08 -15.41 7.19
N GLN A 57 -0.46 -15.72 6.04
CA GLN A 57 0.38 -14.79 5.29
C GLN A 57 -0.39 -13.57 4.75
N PHE A 58 -1.70 -13.60 4.71
CA PHE A 58 -2.53 -12.45 4.32
C PHE A 58 -2.84 -11.50 5.47
N PHE A 59 -2.48 -11.82 6.72
CA PHE A 59 -2.79 -11.01 7.89
C PHE A 59 -1.63 -10.13 8.33
N MET A 60 -1.94 -8.88 8.67
CA MET A 60 -1.03 -7.89 9.22
C MET A 60 -1.52 -7.42 10.60
N LEU A 61 -0.75 -7.69 11.65
CA LEU A 61 -1.10 -7.41 13.05
C LEU A 61 -0.62 -6.04 13.49
N GLY A 62 -1.43 -5.32 14.29
CA GLY A 62 -1.04 -4.06 14.91
C GLY A 62 0.00 -4.23 16.03
N VAL A 63 1.04 -3.38 16.01
CA VAL A 63 2.10 -3.32 17.03
C VAL A 63 2.06 -1.97 17.71
N TYR A 64 1.99 -1.96 19.03
CA TYR A 64 1.85 -0.77 19.86
C TYR A 64 3.03 -0.62 20.82
N PRO A 65 4.18 -0.06 20.38
CA PRO A 65 5.39 0.04 21.22
C PRO A 65 5.16 0.76 22.55
N THR A 66 4.21 1.69 22.60
CA THR A 66 3.83 2.40 23.85
C THR A 66 3.23 1.49 24.93
N GLN A 67 2.78 0.28 24.56
CA GLN A 67 2.31 -0.73 25.52
C GLN A 67 3.44 -1.62 26.10
N GLY A 68 4.69 -1.36 25.71
CA GLY A 68 5.87 -2.01 26.26
C GLY A 68 6.00 -3.51 25.92
N GLU A 69 6.78 -4.22 26.74
CA GLU A 69 7.15 -5.62 26.54
C GLU A 69 5.96 -6.60 26.47
N THR A 70 4.85 -6.26 27.10
CA THR A 70 3.61 -7.08 27.01
C THR A 70 3.11 -7.16 25.58
N ASN A 71 3.07 -6.04 24.87
CA ASN A 71 2.66 -6.02 23.47
C ASN A 71 3.70 -6.73 22.58
N ARG A 72 5.00 -6.50 22.78
CA ARG A 72 6.06 -7.19 22.05
C ARG A 72 5.92 -8.72 22.16
N SER A 73 5.82 -9.21 23.40
CA SER A 73 5.69 -10.65 23.66
C SER A 73 4.42 -11.25 23.07
N TYR A 74 3.31 -10.52 23.13
CA TYR A 74 2.07 -10.94 22.47
C TYR A 74 2.27 -11.07 20.95
N VAL A 75 2.84 -10.06 20.27
CA VAL A 75 3.07 -10.08 18.83
C VAL A 75 4.02 -11.21 18.45
N GLU A 76 5.13 -11.41 19.16
CA GLU A 76 6.04 -12.54 18.91
C GLU A 76 5.34 -13.90 19.04
N ASN A 77 4.47 -14.06 20.02
CA ASN A 77 3.71 -15.30 20.20
C ASN A 77 2.73 -15.55 19.03
N VAL A 78 2.05 -14.50 18.54
CA VAL A 78 1.18 -14.61 17.36
C VAL A 78 2.00 -14.97 16.11
N ILE A 79 3.15 -14.32 15.89
CA ILE A 79 4.06 -14.64 14.78
C ILE A 79 4.50 -16.11 14.83
N LYS A 80 5.00 -16.58 15.95
CA LYS A 80 5.47 -17.97 16.15
C LYS A 80 4.36 -18.98 15.95
N LYS A 81 3.16 -18.67 16.45
CA LYS A 81 2.03 -19.62 16.45
C LYS A 81 1.36 -19.75 15.08
N TYR A 82 1.20 -18.64 14.37
CA TYR A 82 0.39 -18.59 13.14
C TYR A 82 1.22 -18.34 11.88
N ASN A 83 2.46 -17.85 12.01
CA ASN A 83 3.29 -17.42 10.88
C ASN A 83 2.58 -16.37 10.02
N ILE A 84 2.10 -15.28 10.65
CA ILE A 84 1.38 -14.19 9.97
C ILE A 84 2.25 -13.49 8.92
N GLY A 85 1.60 -12.83 7.94
CA GLY A 85 2.29 -12.18 6.81
C GLY A 85 3.02 -10.91 7.15
N GLY A 86 2.56 -10.14 8.17
CA GLY A 86 3.17 -8.88 8.50
C GLY A 86 2.69 -8.25 9.79
N VAL A 87 3.30 -7.09 10.09
CA VAL A 87 2.94 -6.22 11.22
C VAL A 87 2.90 -4.76 10.78
N ILE A 88 2.08 -3.94 11.43
CA ILE A 88 2.04 -2.49 11.28
C ILE A 88 2.41 -1.81 12.60
N LEU A 89 3.39 -0.91 12.54
CA LEU A 89 3.87 -0.17 13.70
C LEU A 89 3.02 1.09 13.94
N PHE A 90 2.56 1.24 15.17
CA PHE A 90 1.98 2.46 15.67
C PHE A 90 3.02 3.28 16.46
N LYS A 91 2.60 4.22 17.30
CA LYS A 91 3.48 5.18 17.98
C LYS A 91 4.58 4.51 18.82
N GLY A 92 5.82 5.01 18.68
CA GLY A 92 6.98 4.51 19.41
C GLY A 92 8.26 5.31 19.14
N HIS A 93 9.38 4.80 19.63
CA HIS A 93 10.71 5.35 19.43
C HIS A 93 11.47 4.53 18.36
N PRO A 94 12.23 5.14 17.42
CA PRO A 94 12.84 4.42 16.30
C PRO A 94 13.85 3.34 16.69
N ILE A 95 14.63 3.54 17.75
CA ILE A 95 15.56 2.52 18.26
C ILE A 95 14.80 1.29 18.78
N GLN A 96 13.74 1.53 19.57
CA GLN A 96 12.87 0.46 20.05
C GLN A 96 12.18 -0.27 18.90
N ALA A 97 11.67 0.47 17.92
CA ALA A 97 11.06 -0.11 16.73
C ALA A 97 12.05 -1.02 15.96
N ALA A 98 13.29 -0.59 15.74
CA ALA A 98 14.33 -1.39 15.12
C ALA A 98 14.66 -2.68 15.91
N GLN A 99 14.74 -2.58 17.22
CA GLN A 99 14.97 -3.75 18.10
C GLN A 99 13.80 -4.75 18.01
N TRP A 100 12.57 -4.25 18.04
CA TRP A 100 11.37 -5.09 17.97
C TRP A 100 11.21 -5.71 16.58
N ASN A 101 11.41 -4.94 15.51
CA ASN A 101 11.37 -5.45 14.15
C ASN A 101 12.38 -6.58 13.96
N ASN A 102 13.60 -6.44 14.48
CA ASN A 102 14.59 -7.51 14.48
C ASN A 102 14.12 -8.75 15.25
N SER A 103 13.46 -8.57 16.40
CA SER A 103 12.95 -9.71 17.18
C SER A 103 11.79 -10.40 16.48
N PHE A 104 10.89 -9.65 15.84
CA PHE A 104 9.78 -10.17 15.04
C PHE A 104 10.27 -10.95 13.83
N GLN A 105 11.23 -10.41 13.08
CA GLN A 105 11.83 -11.11 11.94
C GLN A 105 12.53 -12.42 12.37
N LYS A 106 13.20 -12.43 13.52
CA LYS A 106 13.82 -13.66 14.08
C LYS A 106 12.79 -14.69 14.54
N ALA A 107 11.61 -14.23 15.00
CA ALA A 107 10.52 -15.11 15.43
C ALA A 107 9.75 -15.74 14.28
N ALA A 108 9.79 -15.12 13.09
CA ALA A 108 9.01 -15.50 11.93
C ALA A 108 9.67 -16.65 11.15
N LYS A 109 8.87 -17.64 10.73
CA LYS A 109 9.28 -18.69 9.79
C LYS A 109 9.38 -18.14 8.35
N THR A 110 8.43 -17.28 7.98
CA THR A 110 8.42 -16.56 6.70
C THR A 110 8.70 -15.08 6.97
N PRO A 111 9.64 -14.41 6.25
CA PRO A 111 9.95 -13.01 6.50
C PRO A 111 8.71 -12.12 6.48
N LEU A 112 8.63 -11.17 7.42
CA LEU A 112 7.46 -10.32 7.62
C LEU A 112 7.47 -9.07 6.74
N PHE A 113 6.32 -8.69 6.24
CA PHE A 113 6.05 -7.29 5.95
C PHE A 113 6.05 -6.51 7.26
N ILE A 114 6.80 -5.41 7.30
CA ILE A 114 6.78 -4.46 8.42
C ILE A 114 6.40 -3.11 7.86
N SER A 115 5.24 -2.62 8.24
CA SER A 115 4.67 -1.40 7.70
C SER A 115 4.51 -0.29 8.74
N VAL A 116 4.34 0.92 8.24
CA VAL A 116 4.05 2.12 9.01
C VAL A 116 3.16 3.07 8.20
N ASP A 117 2.35 3.90 8.86
CA ASP A 117 1.81 5.12 8.25
C ASP A 117 2.85 6.24 8.40
N GLY A 118 3.45 6.62 7.30
CA GLY A 118 4.50 7.63 7.25
C GLY A 118 4.25 8.69 6.19
N GLU A 119 3.04 9.30 6.18
CA GLU A 119 2.63 10.26 5.14
C GLU A 119 3.55 11.48 5.06
N TRP A 120 3.98 12.00 6.21
CA TRP A 120 4.99 13.06 6.33
C TRP A 120 6.29 12.56 6.98
N GLY A 121 6.73 11.38 6.56
CA GLY A 121 7.87 10.67 7.11
C GLY A 121 7.48 9.77 8.28
N ILE A 122 8.44 8.94 8.72
CA ILE A 122 8.20 8.00 9.83
C ILE A 122 7.91 8.73 11.16
N ASN A 123 8.16 10.05 11.24
CA ASN A 123 7.78 10.90 12.36
C ASN A 123 6.29 10.84 12.69
N MET A 124 5.45 10.55 11.72
CA MET A 124 4.01 10.35 11.97
C MET A 124 3.75 9.29 13.06
N ARG A 125 4.64 8.31 13.20
CA ARG A 125 4.53 7.20 14.16
C ARG A 125 5.72 7.05 15.10
N LEU A 126 6.92 7.38 14.64
CA LEU A 126 8.16 7.21 15.40
C LEU A 126 8.75 8.58 15.72
N ASP A 127 8.72 8.93 17.01
CA ASP A 127 9.24 10.22 17.48
C ASP A 127 10.74 10.41 17.19
N SER A 128 11.27 11.60 17.46
CA SER A 128 12.70 11.91 17.32
C SER A 128 13.27 11.69 15.91
N THR A 129 12.43 11.69 14.88
CA THR A 129 12.80 11.65 13.46
C THR A 129 12.38 12.94 12.75
N ILE A 130 12.80 13.13 11.49
CA ILE A 130 12.42 14.32 10.72
C ILE A 130 10.92 14.29 10.43
N GLN A 131 10.25 15.38 10.75
CA GLN A 131 8.89 15.66 10.30
C GLN A 131 8.97 16.48 9.01
N TYR A 132 8.58 15.87 7.90
CA TYR A 132 8.40 16.58 6.64
C TYR A 132 7.08 17.37 6.66
N PRO A 133 6.89 18.35 5.75
CA PRO A 133 5.63 19.07 5.64
C PRO A 133 4.46 18.13 5.33
N ARG A 134 3.25 18.56 5.69
CA ARG A 134 2.01 17.86 5.29
C ARG A 134 1.84 17.90 3.78
N GLN A 135 1.15 16.91 3.22
CA GLN A 135 0.97 16.79 1.78
C GLN A 135 0.30 18.03 1.16
N LEU A 136 -0.60 18.72 1.88
CA LEU A 136 -1.20 19.96 1.39
C LEU A 136 -0.17 21.06 1.16
N THR A 137 0.81 21.20 2.06
CA THR A 137 1.94 22.13 1.86
C THR A 137 2.80 21.69 0.67
N LEU A 138 3.10 20.39 0.58
CA LEU A 138 3.87 19.83 -0.53
C LEU A 138 3.15 20.00 -1.88
N GLY A 139 1.83 20.05 -1.88
CA GLY A 139 1.02 20.31 -3.07
C GLY A 139 1.28 21.68 -3.72
N ALA A 140 1.79 22.65 -2.96
CA ALA A 140 2.14 23.98 -3.48
C ALA A 140 3.52 24.04 -4.18
N ILE A 141 4.35 23.01 -3.99
CA ILE A 141 5.70 22.94 -4.59
C ILE A 141 5.56 22.70 -6.10
N GLN A 142 6.34 23.45 -6.90
CA GLN A 142 6.31 23.31 -8.36
C GLN A 142 7.28 22.23 -8.88
N ASP A 143 8.34 21.96 -8.14
CA ASP A 143 9.37 20.99 -8.50
C ASP A 143 9.05 19.62 -7.89
N ASP A 144 8.51 18.70 -8.70
CA ASP A 144 8.15 17.35 -8.28
C ASP A 144 9.37 16.49 -7.90
N ASP A 145 10.59 16.86 -8.35
CA ASP A 145 11.81 16.16 -7.99
C ASP A 145 12.11 16.28 -6.49
N LEU A 146 11.75 17.40 -5.86
CA LEU A 146 11.83 17.55 -4.39
C LEU A 146 10.95 16.53 -3.66
N ILE A 147 9.74 16.25 -4.19
CA ILE A 147 8.84 15.25 -3.60
C ILE A 147 9.41 13.83 -3.80
N TYR A 148 9.98 13.57 -4.97
CA TYR A 148 10.66 12.30 -5.24
C TYR A 148 11.84 12.09 -4.29
N GLN A 149 12.70 13.09 -4.11
CA GLN A 149 13.82 13.05 -3.16
C GLN A 149 13.35 12.86 -1.71
N MET A 150 12.24 13.52 -1.32
CA MET A 150 11.62 13.28 0.00
C MET A 150 11.19 11.82 0.15
N GLY A 151 10.55 11.24 -0.86
CA GLY A 151 10.20 9.82 -0.88
C GLY A 151 11.43 8.91 -0.68
N GLN A 152 12.54 9.23 -1.35
CA GLN A 152 13.81 8.49 -1.17
C GLN A 152 14.35 8.60 0.26
N GLN A 153 14.32 9.78 0.87
CA GLN A 153 14.79 9.98 2.24
C GLN A 153 13.92 9.24 3.26
N ILE A 154 12.60 9.32 3.13
CA ILE A 154 11.66 8.54 3.97
C ILE A 154 11.95 7.03 3.84
N ALA A 155 12.22 6.56 2.62
CA ALA A 155 12.56 5.15 2.40
C ALA A 155 13.87 4.73 3.10
N LEU A 156 14.89 5.58 3.10
CA LEU A 156 16.15 5.32 3.82
C LEU A 156 15.91 5.27 5.33
N GLU A 157 15.08 6.15 5.88
CA GLU A 157 14.67 6.13 7.28
C GLU A 157 13.88 4.85 7.63
N CYS A 158 12.94 4.44 6.76
CA CYS A 158 12.22 3.18 6.88
C CYS A 158 13.19 1.98 6.96
N LYS A 159 14.13 1.89 6.02
CA LYS A 159 15.13 0.82 6.00
C LYS A 159 15.97 0.77 7.26
N ALA A 160 16.39 1.93 7.77
CA ALA A 160 17.22 2.01 8.96
C ALA A 160 16.57 1.35 10.19
N VAL A 161 15.24 1.40 10.26
CA VAL A 161 14.46 0.81 11.37
C VAL A 161 13.83 -0.54 11.01
N GLY A 162 14.11 -1.08 9.82
CA GLY A 162 13.61 -2.39 9.38
C GLY A 162 12.17 -2.38 8.86
N ILE A 163 11.63 -1.22 8.51
CA ILE A 163 10.35 -1.06 7.84
C ILE A 163 10.55 -1.27 6.32
N ASN A 164 9.65 -2.02 5.69
CA ASN A 164 9.72 -2.34 4.25
C ASN A 164 8.49 -1.90 3.47
N ILE A 165 7.43 -1.44 4.15
CA ILE A 165 6.21 -0.89 3.54
C ILE A 165 5.86 0.43 4.23
N ASN A 166 5.59 1.47 3.43
CA ASN A 166 4.97 2.70 3.92
C ASN A 166 3.54 2.81 3.36
N LEU A 167 2.55 2.88 4.25
CA LEU A 167 1.14 3.07 3.91
C LEU A 167 0.90 4.55 3.58
N ALA A 168 1.55 5.00 2.54
CA ALA A 168 1.55 6.35 1.96
C ALA A 168 2.03 6.28 0.50
N PRO A 169 1.73 7.29 -0.33
CA PRO A 169 1.08 8.57 -0.02
C PRO A 169 -0.44 8.50 0.06
N ASP A 170 -1.05 9.56 0.63
CA ASP A 170 -2.47 9.86 0.42
C ASP A 170 -2.67 10.34 -1.02
N MET A 171 -3.65 9.76 -1.73
CA MET A 171 -3.99 10.05 -3.13
C MET A 171 -5.39 10.65 -3.25
N ASP A 172 -6.03 10.96 -2.13
CA ASP A 172 -7.36 11.54 -2.12
C ASP A 172 -7.33 13.01 -2.59
N ILE A 173 -8.32 13.42 -3.35
CA ILE A 173 -8.47 14.79 -3.82
C ILE A 173 -9.34 15.54 -2.81
N ASN A 174 -8.79 16.57 -2.16
CA ASN A 174 -9.47 17.32 -1.09
C ASN A 174 -10.52 18.31 -1.64
N ASN A 175 -11.58 17.79 -2.25
CA ASN A 175 -12.63 18.60 -2.89
C ASN A 175 -13.82 18.91 -1.97
N ASN A 176 -13.74 18.54 -0.69
CA ASN A 176 -14.70 18.90 0.35
C ASN A 176 -13.98 19.57 1.53
N ILE A 177 -14.12 20.87 1.69
CA ILE A 177 -13.50 21.65 2.76
C ILE A 177 -13.92 21.19 4.18
N ASN A 178 -15.06 20.52 4.30
CA ASN A 178 -15.57 19.99 5.57
C ASN A 178 -15.12 18.57 5.86
N ASN A 179 -14.26 17.99 5.01
CA ASN A 179 -13.76 16.64 5.21
C ASN A 179 -12.96 16.55 6.53
N PRO A 180 -13.39 15.74 7.52
CA PRO A 180 -12.74 15.69 8.83
C PRO A 180 -11.50 14.81 8.86
N VAL A 181 -11.20 14.05 7.79
CA VAL A 181 -10.17 13.00 7.77
C VAL A 181 -9.03 13.32 6.83
N ILE A 182 -9.30 13.74 5.61
CA ILE A 182 -8.29 13.94 4.56
C ILE A 182 -7.62 15.30 4.72
N ASN A 183 -8.31 16.39 4.47
CA ASN A 183 -7.86 17.75 4.72
C ASN A 183 -6.37 17.98 4.33
N ASP A 184 -5.48 18.27 5.29
CA ASP A 184 -4.06 18.54 5.08
C ASP A 184 -3.21 17.31 4.70
N ARG A 185 -3.81 16.12 4.70
CA ARG A 185 -3.19 14.87 4.24
C ARG A 185 -3.18 14.74 2.71
N SER A 186 -4.08 15.43 1.99
CA SER A 186 -4.11 15.48 0.53
C SER A 186 -3.09 16.47 -0.03
N PHE A 187 -2.61 16.25 -1.26
CA PHE A 187 -1.81 17.22 -2.02
C PHE A 187 -2.64 18.39 -2.59
N GLY A 188 -3.95 18.44 -2.35
CA GLY A 188 -4.82 19.55 -2.73
C GLY A 188 -6.10 19.11 -3.45
N GLU A 189 -6.69 20.07 -4.18
CA GLU A 189 -8.00 19.94 -4.83
C GLU A 189 -7.89 19.59 -6.33
N ASP A 190 -6.73 19.88 -6.94
CA ASP A 190 -6.50 19.57 -8.35
C ASP A 190 -6.03 18.13 -8.54
N LYS A 191 -6.84 17.34 -9.25
CA LYS A 191 -6.59 15.91 -9.47
C LYS A 191 -5.26 15.62 -10.18
N TYR A 192 -4.81 16.52 -11.06
CA TYR A 192 -3.57 16.34 -11.80
C TYR A 192 -2.37 16.56 -10.87
N ASN A 193 -2.43 17.63 -10.06
CA ASN A 193 -1.42 17.91 -9.06
C ASN A 193 -1.32 16.79 -8.02
N VAL A 194 -2.47 16.34 -7.47
CA VAL A 194 -2.51 15.21 -6.53
C VAL A 194 -1.87 13.97 -7.14
N ALA A 195 -2.22 13.63 -8.38
CA ALA A 195 -1.69 12.44 -9.05
C ALA A 195 -0.17 12.52 -9.26
N LEU A 196 0.36 13.67 -9.72
CA LEU A 196 1.79 13.84 -9.99
C LEU A 196 2.62 13.84 -8.70
N LYS A 197 2.17 14.56 -7.67
CA LYS A 197 2.85 14.59 -6.36
C LYS A 197 2.86 13.21 -5.69
N ALA A 198 1.70 12.55 -5.65
CA ALA A 198 1.60 11.22 -5.08
C ALA A 198 2.46 10.20 -5.84
N LEU A 199 2.51 10.30 -7.17
CA LEU A 199 3.38 9.46 -8.00
C LEU A 199 4.86 9.70 -7.70
N ALA A 200 5.31 10.98 -7.66
CA ALA A 200 6.69 11.32 -7.34
C ALA A 200 7.11 10.77 -5.96
N TYR A 201 6.26 10.95 -4.94
CA TYR A 201 6.47 10.36 -3.61
C TYR A 201 6.63 8.84 -3.68
N ALA A 202 5.67 8.15 -4.32
CA ALA A 202 5.67 6.68 -4.40
C ALA A 202 6.88 6.14 -5.17
N GLN A 203 7.25 6.77 -6.27
CA GLN A 203 8.43 6.40 -7.06
C GLN A 203 9.73 6.62 -6.28
N GLY A 204 9.84 7.72 -5.53
CA GLY A 204 10.97 7.96 -4.62
C GLY A 204 11.14 6.83 -3.60
N MET A 205 10.04 6.41 -2.95
CA MET A 205 10.03 5.26 -2.03
C MET A 205 10.47 3.96 -2.73
N GLN A 206 9.85 3.64 -3.85
CA GLN A 206 10.06 2.39 -4.57
C GLN A 206 11.46 2.29 -5.20
N SER A 207 12.08 3.42 -5.57
CA SER A 207 13.48 3.46 -6.05
C SER A 207 14.46 2.95 -5.01
N GLN A 208 14.07 2.95 -3.74
CA GLN A 208 14.83 2.43 -2.61
C GLN A 208 14.32 1.05 -2.13
N ASN A 209 13.53 0.30 -2.91
CA ASN A 209 12.92 -0.97 -2.51
C ASN A 209 12.13 -0.89 -1.19
N ILE A 210 11.41 0.19 -0.96
CA ILE A 210 10.34 0.31 0.04
C ILE A 210 9.03 0.40 -0.71
N MET A 211 8.05 -0.43 -0.35
CA MET A 211 6.74 -0.41 -0.99
C MET A 211 5.98 0.83 -0.55
N ALA A 212 5.56 1.63 -1.53
CA ALA A 212 4.56 2.67 -1.32
C ALA A 212 3.16 2.10 -1.51
N VAL A 213 2.22 2.52 -0.65
CA VAL A 213 0.81 2.11 -0.71
C VAL A 213 -0.06 3.34 -0.82
N GLY A 214 -0.53 3.61 -2.03
CA GLY A 214 -1.44 4.74 -2.28
C GLY A 214 -2.81 4.52 -1.65
N LYS A 215 -3.39 5.56 -1.05
CA LYS A 215 -4.64 5.48 -0.29
C LYS A 215 -5.47 6.76 -0.42
N HIS A 216 -6.79 6.70 -0.23
CA HIS A 216 -7.65 5.58 0.15
C HIS A 216 -8.60 5.25 -1.01
N PHE A 217 -8.33 4.21 -1.77
CA PHE A 217 -9.15 3.83 -2.93
C PHE A 217 -10.61 3.54 -2.52
N PRO A 218 -11.62 3.96 -3.30
CA PRO A 218 -11.56 4.61 -4.60
C PRO A 218 -11.55 6.16 -4.54
N GLY A 219 -11.26 6.76 -3.39
CA GLY A 219 -11.16 8.19 -3.12
C GLY A 219 -12.01 8.61 -1.93
N HIS A 220 -11.37 9.16 -0.88
CA HIS A 220 -11.99 9.54 0.39
C HIS A 220 -12.13 11.08 0.54
N GLY A 221 -11.68 11.84 -0.48
CA GLY A 221 -11.54 13.30 -0.36
C GLY A 221 -12.87 14.07 -0.29
N ASP A 222 -13.98 13.51 -0.81
CA ASP A 222 -15.30 14.14 -0.80
C ASP A 222 -16.26 13.46 0.18
N THR A 223 -15.83 13.30 1.43
CA THR A 223 -16.67 12.79 2.51
C THR A 223 -16.82 13.83 3.62
N ASP A 224 -17.92 13.78 4.34
CA ASP A 224 -18.24 14.63 5.50
C ASP A 224 -18.27 13.86 6.82
N THR A 225 -17.98 12.56 6.78
CA THR A 225 -18.03 11.64 7.93
C THR A 225 -16.68 11.00 8.14
N ASP A 226 -16.26 10.86 9.39
CA ASP A 226 -15.03 10.17 9.80
C ASP A 226 -15.23 8.65 9.76
N SER A 227 -14.50 7.96 8.90
CA SER A 227 -14.55 6.50 8.74
C SER A 227 -14.13 5.71 10.00
N HIS A 228 -13.45 6.35 10.96
CA HIS A 228 -13.20 5.76 12.28
C HIS A 228 -14.43 5.71 13.17
N LYS A 229 -15.47 6.50 12.86
CA LYS A 229 -16.69 6.62 13.66
C LYS A 229 -17.89 5.95 13.02
N ASP A 230 -18.05 6.07 11.72
CA ASP A 230 -19.11 5.46 10.93
C ASP A 230 -18.65 5.26 9.46
N MET A 231 -19.47 4.64 8.64
CA MET A 231 -19.18 4.41 7.22
C MET A 231 -19.57 5.64 6.39
N PRO A 232 -18.61 6.41 5.81
CA PRO A 232 -18.91 7.54 4.96
C PRO A 232 -19.60 7.11 3.66
N ILE A 233 -20.47 7.98 3.12
CA ILE A 233 -21.21 7.70 1.89
C ILE A 233 -20.81 8.71 0.81
N ILE A 234 -20.38 8.22 -0.35
CA ILE A 234 -20.13 9.03 -1.55
C ILE A 234 -21.25 8.80 -2.56
N LYS A 235 -22.06 9.85 -2.79
CA LYS A 235 -23.27 9.78 -3.64
C LYS A 235 -23.04 10.20 -5.10
N HIS A 236 -21.79 10.27 -5.54
CA HIS A 236 -21.46 10.66 -6.90
C HIS A 236 -21.81 9.59 -7.93
N SER A 237 -22.09 10.04 -9.17
CA SER A 237 -22.25 9.12 -10.30
C SER A 237 -20.93 8.44 -10.67
N ARG A 238 -21.00 7.31 -11.35
CA ARG A 238 -19.84 6.62 -11.88
C ARG A 238 -18.97 7.55 -12.77
N ALA A 239 -19.58 8.34 -13.63
CA ALA A 239 -18.86 9.29 -14.50
C ALA A 239 -18.07 10.34 -13.71
N ARG A 240 -18.64 10.84 -12.58
CA ARG A 240 -17.92 11.76 -11.70
C ARG A 240 -16.73 11.05 -11.03
N LEU A 241 -16.93 9.87 -10.46
CA LEU A 241 -15.86 9.08 -9.82
C LEU A 241 -14.73 8.79 -10.81
N ASP A 242 -15.05 8.42 -12.05
CA ASP A 242 -14.07 8.15 -13.11
C ASP A 242 -13.25 9.38 -13.48
N SER A 243 -13.88 10.55 -13.46
CA SER A 243 -13.25 11.80 -13.90
C SER A 243 -12.42 12.49 -12.82
N ILE A 244 -12.71 12.25 -11.54
CA ILE A 244 -12.09 12.94 -10.41
C ILE A 244 -11.44 11.91 -9.47
N GLU A 245 -12.22 11.24 -8.63
CA GLU A 245 -11.74 10.46 -7.49
C GLU A 245 -10.79 9.32 -7.89
N LEU A 246 -11.10 8.64 -8.99
CA LEU A 246 -10.28 7.52 -9.50
C LEU A 246 -9.03 7.97 -10.29
N TYR A 247 -8.91 9.24 -10.63
CA TYR A 247 -7.84 9.72 -11.51
C TYR A 247 -6.43 9.49 -10.94
N PRO A 248 -6.12 9.87 -9.69
CA PRO A 248 -4.79 9.61 -9.12
C PRO A 248 -4.46 8.11 -9.04
N PHE A 249 -5.44 7.27 -8.76
CA PHE A 249 -5.25 5.81 -8.73
C PHE A 249 -5.02 5.22 -10.12
N LYS A 250 -5.67 5.75 -11.17
CA LYS A 250 -5.39 5.37 -12.57
C LYS A 250 -3.94 5.69 -12.94
N VAL A 251 -3.45 6.88 -12.57
CA VAL A 251 -2.05 7.26 -12.78
C VAL A 251 -1.11 6.35 -12.00
N ALA A 252 -1.42 6.03 -10.74
CA ALA A 252 -0.64 5.12 -9.91
C ALA A 252 -0.54 3.71 -10.52
N VAL A 253 -1.65 3.17 -11.02
CA VAL A 253 -1.69 1.85 -11.68
C VAL A 253 -0.84 1.84 -12.94
N GLN A 254 -0.97 2.86 -13.80
CA GLN A 254 -0.20 2.99 -15.05
C GLN A 254 1.32 3.12 -14.81
N ASN A 255 1.72 3.60 -13.64
CA ASN A 255 3.12 3.78 -13.25
C ASN A 255 3.60 2.76 -12.19
N GLU A 256 2.94 1.62 -12.09
CA GLU A 256 3.37 0.45 -11.32
C GLU A 256 3.60 0.72 -9.82
N VAL A 257 2.77 1.55 -9.20
CA VAL A 257 2.74 1.65 -7.73
C VAL A 257 2.40 0.29 -7.15
N LYS A 258 3.19 -0.18 -6.19
CA LYS A 258 3.17 -1.58 -5.72
C LYS A 258 2.04 -1.92 -4.76
N GLY A 259 1.46 -0.92 -4.09
CA GLY A 259 0.37 -1.11 -3.15
C GLY A 259 -0.75 -0.09 -3.32
N ILE A 260 -2.00 -0.53 -3.13
CA ILE A 260 -3.16 0.34 -3.00
C ILE A 260 -3.98 -0.13 -1.79
N MET A 261 -4.33 0.82 -0.91
CA MET A 261 -5.22 0.59 0.24
C MET A 261 -6.64 1.01 -0.10
N VAL A 262 -7.58 0.11 0.22
CA VAL A 262 -9.02 0.33 -0.02
C VAL A 262 -9.71 0.78 1.26
N ALA A 263 -10.37 1.93 1.19
CA ALA A 263 -11.11 2.56 2.29
C ALA A 263 -12.38 1.81 2.69
N HIS A 264 -12.94 2.18 3.84
CA HIS A 264 -14.27 1.74 4.28
C HIS A 264 -15.34 2.76 3.89
N LEU A 265 -15.70 2.83 2.60
CA LEU A 265 -16.66 3.78 2.04
C LEU A 265 -17.88 3.06 1.45
N ASN A 266 -19.06 3.64 1.63
CA ASN A 266 -20.26 3.24 0.88
C ASN A 266 -20.36 4.10 -0.39
N ILE A 267 -20.32 3.46 -1.56
CA ILE A 267 -20.37 4.13 -2.87
C ILE A 267 -21.40 3.44 -3.75
N PRO A 268 -22.68 3.83 -3.64
CA PRO A 268 -23.78 3.14 -4.32
C PRO A 268 -23.63 3.07 -5.85
N ALA A 269 -22.93 4.03 -6.46
CA ALA A 269 -22.65 4.02 -7.91
C ALA A 269 -21.67 2.93 -8.36
N LEU A 270 -20.85 2.37 -7.43
CA LEU A 270 -19.93 1.27 -7.69
C LEU A 270 -20.46 -0.06 -7.17
N ASP A 271 -21.06 -0.04 -5.96
CA ASP A 271 -21.74 -1.20 -5.38
C ASP A 271 -22.87 -0.69 -4.47
N ASN A 272 -24.12 -1.03 -4.83
CA ASN A 272 -25.32 -0.60 -4.11
C ASN A 272 -25.77 -1.58 -3.01
N THR A 273 -24.93 -2.54 -2.66
CA THR A 273 -25.22 -3.49 -1.58
C THR A 273 -25.25 -2.72 -0.24
N GLU A 274 -26.35 -2.87 0.48
CA GLU A 274 -26.56 -2.17 1.76
C GLU A 274 -25.50 -2.59 2.78
N ASN A 275 -24.97 -1.61 3.53
CA ASN A 275 -23.97 -1.80 4.58
C ASN A 275 -22.65 -2.49 4.12
N LEU A 276 -22.38 -2.54 2.81
CA LEU A 276 -21.15 -3.11 2.26
C LEU A 276 -20.14 -1.99 1.93
N PRO A 277 -19.06 -1.83 2.72
CA PRO A 277 -18.02 -0.86 2.40
C PRO A 277 -17.15 -1.32 1.22
N SER A 278 -16.53 -0.37 0.54
CA SER A 278 -15.64 -0.60 -0.60
C SER A 278 -14.54 -1.65 -0.32
N SER A 279 -14.00 -1.68 0.90
CA SER A 279 -12.99 -2.67 1.34
C SER A 279 -13.48 -4.10 1.43
N LEU A 280 -14.80 -4.31 1.37
CA LEU A 280 -15.44 -5.63 1.38
C LEU A 280 -16.15 -5.96 0.05
N SER A 281 -16.14 -5.02 -0.92
CA SER A 281 -16.84 -5.16 -2.19
C SER A 281 -15.96 -5.80 -3.26
N LYS A 282 -16.37 -6.97 -3.75
CA LYS A 282 -15.73 -7.61 -4.91
C LYS A 282 -15.82 -6.76 -6.18
N LYS A 283 -16.94 -6.04 -6.38
CA LYS A 283 -17.10 -5.15 -7.54
C LYS A 283 -16.07 -4.03 -7.54
N ILE A 284 -15.72 -3.50 -6.34
CA ILE A 284 -14.77 -2.40 -6.22
C ILE A 284 -13.32 -2.91 -6.27
N ILE A 285 -13.00 -4.00 -5.55
CA ILE A 285 -11.63 -4.50 -5.44
C ILE A 285 -11.26 -5.34 -6.67
N THR A 286 -12.04 -6.37 -6.97
CA THR A 286 -11.69 -7.28 -8.07
C THR A 286 -12.09 -6.71 -9.42
N ASP A 287 -13.36 -6.31 -9.58
CA ASP A 287 -13.87 -5.98 -10.90
C ASP A 287 -13.37 -4.60 -11.36
N LEU A 288 -13.43 -3.55 -10.50
CA LEU A 288 -12.95 -2.22 -10.84
C LEU A 288 -11.41 -2.12 -10.74
N LEU A 289 -10.82 -2.29 -9.53
CA LEU A 289 -9.40 -2.00 -9.33
C LEU A 289 -8.50 -3.00 -10.05
N LYS A 290 -8.71 -4.31 -9.83
CA LYS A 290 -7.82 -5.33 -10.41
C LYS A 290 -8.09 -5.58 -11.89
N THR A 291 -9.36 -5.68 -12.31
CA THR A 291 -9.70 -6.07 -13.68
C THR A 291 -9.82 -4.86 -14.62
N GLU A 292 -10.69 -3.90 -14.31
CA GLU A 292 -10.96 -2.77 -15.21
C GLU A 292 -9.76 -1.81 -15.28
N MET A 293 -9.17 -1.47 -14.12
CA MET A 293 -8.02 -0.57 -14.05
C MET A 293 -6.69 -1.29 -14.28
N GLY A 294 -6.64 -2.63 -14.21
CA GLY A 294 -5.45 -3.44 -14.46
C GLY A 294 -4.42 -3.45 -13.33
N PHE A 295 -4.84 -3.21 -12.07
CA PHE A 295 -3.91 -3.18 -10.94
C PHE A 295 -3.37 -4.57 -10.58
N ASN A 296 -2.07 -4.74 -10.70
CA ASN A 296 -1.36 -6.00 -10.42
C ASN A 296 -0.55 -5.98 -9.10
N GLY A 297 -0.46 -4.84 -8.41
CA GLY A 297 0.19 -4.73 -7.10
C GLY A 297 -0.63 -5.34 -5.96
N LEU A 298 -0.17 -5.21 -4.71
CA LEU A 298 -0.89 -5.72 -3.54
C LEU A 298 -2.04 -4.78 -3.14
N VAL A 299 -3.21 -5.36 -2.89
CA VAL A 299 -4.36 -4.65 -2.34
C VAL A 299 -4.36 -4.81 -0.82
N PHE A 300 -4.31 -3.70 -0.11
CA PHE A 300 -4.43 -3.62 1.35
C PHE A 300 -5.86 -3.24 1.73
N SER A 301 -6.40 -3.81 2.78
CA SER A 301 -7.56 -3.20 3.43
C SER A 301 -7.12 -1.98 4.23
N ASP A 302 -8.00 -1.03 4.46
CA ASP A 302 -7.89 -0.17 5.64
C ASP A 302 -8.08 -1.02 6.90
N ALA A 303 -7.83 -0.46 8.09
CA ALA A 303 -7.80 -1.22 9.33
C ALA A 303 -9.16 -1.88 9.64
N LEU A 304 -9.21 -3.23 9.63
CA LEU A 304 -10.46 -4.00 9.72
C LEU A 304 -11.12 -3.93 11.12
N ASN A 305 -10.46 -3.34 12.11
CA ASN A 305 -11.04 -3.03 13.41
C ASN A 305 -11.74 -1.67 13.49
N MET A 306 -11.82 -0.92 12.39
CA MET A 306 -12.54 0.36 12.35
C MET A 306 -14.06 0.20 12.39
N LYS A 307 -14.75 1.15 13.02
CA LYS A 307 -16.23 1.12 13.17
C LYS A 307 -16.97 1.17 11.85
N GLY A 308 -16.40 1.72 10.80
CA GLY A 308 -16.95 1.67 9.44
C GLY A 308 -17.21 0.24 8.93
N VAL A 309 -16.59 -0.77 9.58
CA VAL A 309 -16.75 -2.18 9.26
C VAL A 309 -17.35 -2.97 10.43
N THR A 310 -16.75 -2.85 11.63
CA THR A 310 -17.10 -3.69 12.81
C THR A 310 -18.51 -3.43 13.34
N LYS A 311 -19.13 -2.33 12.95
CA LYS A 311 -20.56 -2.05 13.23
C LYS A 311 -21.51 -3.01 12.52
N TYR A 312 -21.10 -3.58 11.39
CA TYR A 312 -21.95 -4.37 10.50
C TYR A 312 -21.52 -5.83 10.39
N TYR A 313 -20.27 -6.15 10.71
CA TYR A 313 -19.68 -7.47 10.50
C TYR A 313 -18.93 -7.93 11.74
N GLU A 314 -19.08 -9.21 12.07
CA GLU A 314 -18.37 -9.83 13.19
C GLU A 314 -16.87 -10.08 12.88
N PRO A 315 -15.98 -10.05 13.89
CA PRO A 315 -14.58 -10.46 13.72
C PRO A 315 -14.47 -11.84 13.05
N GLY A 316 -13.50 -11.99 12.15
CA GLY A 316 -13.32 -13.18 11.32
C GLY A 316 -14.21 -13.24 10.09
N GLU A 317 -15.48 -12.84 10.20
CA GLU A 317 -16.39 -12.72 9.03
C GLU A 317 -15.91 -11.58 8.12
N VAL A 318 -15.55 -10.44 8.69
CA VAL A 318 -15.00 -9.29 7.95
C VAL A 318 -13.73 -9.67 7.19
N ASP A 319 -12.83 -10.44 7.82
CA ASP A 319 -11.58 -10.89 7.22
C ASP A 319 -11.85 -11.79 6.00
N LYS A 320 -12.77 -12.74 6.15
CA LYS A 320 -13.20 -13.64 5.05
C LYS A 320 -13.78 -12.84 3.90
N ILE A 321 -14.70 -11.89 4.16
CA ILE A 321 -15.36 -11.11 3.10
C ILE A 321 -14.33 -10.25 2.36
N ALA A 322 -13.45 -9.54 3.09
CA ALA A 322 -12.37 -8.75 2.49
C ALA A 322 -11.45 -9.62 1.62
N PHE A 323 -11.07 -10.79 2.13
CA PHE A 323 -10.24 -11.73 1.38
C PHE A 323 -10.95 -12.22 0.10
N LEU A 324 -12.22 -12.61 0.18
CA LEU A 324 -13.01 -13.05 -0.98
C LEU A 324 -13.27 -11.92 -1.98
N ALA A 325 -13.35 -10.69 -1.50
CA ALA A 325 -13.47 -9.50 -2.35
C ALA A 325 -12.18 -9.22 -3.16
N GLY A 326 -11.03 -9.78 -2.75
CA GLY A 326 -9.79 -9.66 -3.48
C GLY A 326 -8.65 -8.96 -2.73
N THR A 327 -8.82 -8.62 -1.45
CA THR A 327 -7.77 -7.99 -0.62
C THR A 327 -6.61 -8.95 -0.38
N ASP A 328 -5.38 -8.51 -0.64
CA ASP A 328 -4.16 -9.32 -0.52
C ASP A 328 -3.51 -9.21 0.87
N VAL A 329 -3.73 -8.10 1.59
CA VAL A 329 -3.22 -7.86 2.96
C VAL A 329 -4.35 -7.33 3.84
N LEU A 330 -4.73 -8.11 4.83
CA LEU A 330 -5.78 -7.81 5.83
C LEU A 330 -5.14 -7.04 6.99
N VAL A 331 -5.34 -5.72 7.03
CA VAL A 331 -4.66 -4.84 8.00
C VAL A 331 -5.45 -4.76 9.30
N VAL A 332 -4.79 -5.03 10.42
CA VAL A 332 -5.35 -4.94 11.80
C VAL A 332 -6.66 -5.71 11.96
N SER A 333 -6.63 -7.03 11.66
CA SER A 333 -7.74 -7.93 12.01
C SER A 333 -7.91 -8.00 13.54
N GLU A 334 -9.16 -8.02 14.01
CA GLU A 334 -9.47 -8.16 15.45
C GLU A 334 -9.24 -9.59 15.98
N ASP A 335 -9.46 -10.61 15.14
CA ASP A 335 -9.35 -12.02 15.51
C ASP A 335 -8.75 -12.87 14.37
N ILE A 336 -7.43 -12.86 14.28
CA ILE A 336 -6.69 -13.62 13.24
C ILE A 336 -7.03 -15.12 13.26
N PRO A 337 -7.06 -15.84 14.40
CA PRO A 337 -7.48 -17.22 14.44
C PRO A 337 -8.86 -17.48 13.82
N LYS A 338 -9.84 -16.63 14.17
CA LYS A 338 -11.19 -16.74 13.62
C LYS A 338 -11.23 -16.40 12.13
N GLY A 339 -10.46 -15.41 11.69
CA GLY A 339 -10.30 -15.07 10.26
C GLY A 339 -9.75 -16.25 9.45
N ILE A 340 -8.69 -16.89 9.93
CA ILE A 340 -8.13 -18.11 9.31
C ILE A 340 -9.20 -19.21 9.24
N GLU A 341 -9.92 -19.46 10.33
CA GLU A 341 -10.98 -20.46 10.39
C GLU A 341 -12.11 -20.18 9.38
N MET A 342 -12.53 -18.91 9.27
CA MET A 342 -13.60 -18.50 8.35
C MET A 342 -13.18 -18.64 6.88
N ILE A 343 -11.94 -18.33 6.53
CA ILE A 343 -11.41 -18.55 5.17
C ILE A 343 -11.33 -20.07 4.87
N LYS A 344 -10.90 -20.88 5.82
CA LYS A 344 -10.93 -22.37 5.67
C LYS A 344 -12.34 -22.90 5.49
N LYS A 345 -13.32 -22.33 6.18
CA LYS A 345 -14.75 -22.70 5.97
C LYS A 345 -15.21 -22.37 4.56
N ALA A 346 -14.75 -21.24 3.97
CA ALA A 346 -15.05 -20.89 2.58
C ALA A 346 -14.47 -21.92 1.59
N ILE A 347 -13.26 -22.44 1.85
CA ILE A 347 -12.68 -23.54 1.05
C ILE A 347 -13.55 -24.81 1.18
N LYS A 348 -13.93 -25.19 2.39
CA LYS A 348 -14.76 -26.39 2.61
C LYS A 348 -16.15 -26.30 1.97
N LYS A 349 -16.71 -25.08 1.85
CA LYS A 349 -17.99 -24.84 1.18
C LYS A 349 -17.87 -24.79 -0.35
N GLY A 350 -16.65 -24.69 -0.88
CA GLY A 350 -16.41 -24.54 -2.32
C GLY A 350 -16.55 -23.10 -2.84
N ASP A 351 -16.61 -22.11 -1.95
CA ASP A 351 -16.63 -20.69 -2.34
C ASP A 351 -15.31 -20.28 -3.01
N ILE A 352 -14.20 -20.89 -2.57
CA ILE A 352 -12.84 -20.79 -3.15
C ILE A 352 -12.13 -22.14 -3.07
N THR A 353 -11.01 -22.27 -3.81
CA THR A 353 -10.17 -23.47 -3.81
C THR A 353 -8.85 -23.24 -3.06
N GLU A 354 -8.16 -24.31 -2.68
CA GLU A 354 -6.78 -24.20 -2.19
C GLU A 354 -5.83 -23.65 -3.26
N GLN A 355 -6.10 -23.91 -4.54
CA GLN A 355 -5.34 -23.33 -5.64
C GLN A 355 -5.45 -21.80 -5.63
N TYR A 356 -6.63 -21.24 -5.39
CA TYR A 356 -6.83 -19.80 -5.23
C TYR A 356 -5.98 -19.21 -4.09
N ILE A 357 -5.87 -19.93 -2.95
CA ILE A 357 -4.97 -19.56 -1.85
C ILE A 357 -3.51 -19.55 -2.33
N ASN A 358 -3.07 -20.60 -3.03
CA ASN A 358 -1.71 -20.73 -3.51
C ASN A 358 -1.32 -19.63 -4.50
N GLU A 359 -2.18 -19.30 -5.45
CA GLU A 359 -1.97 -18.24 -6.44
C GLU A 359 -1.80 -16.88 -5.76
N ARG A 360 -2.66 -16.57 -4.79
CA ARG A 360 -2.58 -15.32 -4.04
C ARG A 360 -1.37 -15.26 -3.11
N LEU A 361 -1.02 -16.39 -2.48
CA LEU A 361 0.19 -16.51 -1.66
C LEU A 361 1.44 -16.24 -2.50
N LYS A 362 1.53 -16.82 -3.72
CA LYS A 362 2.66 -16.55 -4.63
C LYS A 362 2.83 -15.06 -4.85
N LYS A 363 1.77 -14.32 -5.14
CA LYS A 363 1.81 -12.87 -5.30
C LYS A 363 2.35 -12.14 -4.05
N VAL A 364 1.94 -12.54 -2.86
CA VAL A 364 2.47 -12.00 -1.59
C VAL A 364 3.96 -12.29 -1.47
N LEU A 365 4.40 -13.52 -1.73
CA LEU A 365 5.80 -13.94 -1.65
C LEU A 365 6.68 -13.26 -2.71
N GLU A 366 6.19 -13.07 -3.93
CA GLU A 366 6.88 -12.32 -5.00
C GLU A 366 7.16 -10.87 -4.55
N ASN A 367 6.21 -10.23 -3.88
CA ASN A 367 6.41 -8.90 -3.32
C ASN A 367 7.38 -8.90 -2.12
N LYS A 368 7.39 -9.94 -1.29
CA LYS A 368 8.43 -10.12 -0.26
C LYS A 368 9.82 -10.26 -0.88
N TYR A 369 9.94 -11.00 -1.97
CA TYR A 369 11.19 -11.12 -2.72
C TYR A 369 11.62 -9.79 -3.35
N TRP A 370 10.69 -9.05 -3.96
CA TRP A 370 10.97 -7.73 -4.50
C TRP A 370 11.50 -6.77 -3.43
N LEU A 371 10.99 -6.83 -2.21
CA LEU A 371 11.46 -6.10 -1.03
C LEU A 371 12.80 -6.65 -0.49
N GLN A 372 13.40 -7.65 -1.14
CA GLN A 372 14.65 -8.31 -0.73
C GLN A 372 14.58 -9.00 0.64
N LEU A 373 13.39 -9.46 1.04
CA LEU A 373 13.19 -10.17 2.31
C LEU A 373 13.68 -11.64 2.26
N ASP A 374 14.06 -12.14 1.08
CA ASP A 374 14.82 -13.38 0.89
C ASP A 374 16.24 -13.33 1.47
N LYS A 375 16.78 -12.11 1.62
CA LYS A 375 18.04 -11.81 2.30
C LYS A 375 17.77 -11.58 3.79
N SER A 376 18.81 -11.40 4.59
CA SER A 376 18.62 -11.13 6.02
C SER A 376 17.86 -9.80 6.24
N PRO A 377 16.62 -9.82 6.76
CA PRO A 377 15.85 -8.60 7.02
C PRO A 377 16.20 -7.91 8.36
N ILE A 378 17.35 -8.28 8.95
CA ILE A 378 17.81 -7.78 10.25
C ILE A 378 18.61 -6.51 10.05
N VAL A 379 18.27 -5.45 10.79
CA VAL A 379 18.98 -4.17 10.74
C VAL A 379 20.00 -4.02 11.87
N ASP A 380 21.08 -3.29 11.60
CA ASP A 380 22.07 -2.93 12.63
C ASP A 380 21.57 -1.74 13.45
N VAL A 381 21.06 -2.02 14.63
CA VAL A 381 20.46 -1.01 15.52
C VAL A 381 21.44 0.10 15.90
N SER A 382 22.76 -0.19 15.93
CA SER A 382 23.78 0.83 16.25
C SER A 382 23.88 1.93 15.17
N LYS A 383 23.47 1.64 13.94
CA LYS A 383 23.50 2.58 12.82
C LYS A 383 22.24 3.41 12.66
N VAL A 384 21.15 3.07 13.35
CA VAL A 384 19.85 3.74 13.20
C VAL A 384 19.98 5.24 13.43
N SER A 385 20.56 5.67 14.55
CA SER A 385 20.72 7.09 14.88
C SER A 385 21.57 7.87 13.86
N GLY A 386 22.50 7.20 13.19
CA GLY A 386 23.36 7.80 12.16
C GLY A 386 22.64 8.05 10.84
N VAL A 387 21.57 7.31 10.55
CA VAL A 387 20.76 7.45 9.33
C VAL A 387 19.61 8.43 9.55
N LEU A 388 19.01 8.41 10.74
CA LEU A 388 17.92 9.32 11.08
C LEU A 388 18.46 10.75 11.29
N ASN A 389 17.71 11.75 10.86
CA ASN A 389 18.06 13.16 11.02
C ASN A 389 19.37 13.59 10.32
N LEU A 390 19.72 12.97 9.19
CA LEU A 390 20.87 13.36 8.37
C LEU A 390 20.84 14.86 8.02
N LYS A 391 22.02 15.48 7.86
CA LYS A 391 22.14 16.87 7.43
C LYS A 391 21.47 17.08 6.07
N THR A 392 21.67 16.14 5.13
CA THR A 392 21.04 16.18 3.79
C THR A 392 19.51 16.15 3.87
N SER A 393 18.94 15.30 4.74
CA SER A 393 17.49 15.24 4.95
C SER A 393 16.95 16.54 5.57
N LYS A 394 17.71 17.18 6.49
CA LYS A 394 17.35 18.48 7.07
C LYS A 394 17.44 19.62 6.07
N GLU A 395 18.41 19.57 5.16
CA GLU A 395 18.55 20.54 4.07
C GLU A 395 17.41 20.40 3.06
N LEU A 396 17.08 19.18 2.66
CA LEU A 396 15.91 18.91 1.82
C LEU A 396 14.61 19.41 2.48
N ASN A 397 14.40 19.11 3.77
CA ASN A 397 13.22 19.54 4.51
C ASN A 397 13.07 21.08 4.62
N LYS A 398 14.13 21.86 4.38
CA LYS A 398 14.05 23.33 4.30
C LYS A 398 13.66 23.83 2.91
N GLN A 399 13.81 22.99 1.89
CA GLN A 399 13.45 23.31 0.51
C GLN A 399 11.99 22.96 0.21
N LEU A 400 11.46 22.00 0.98
CA LEU A 400 10.05 21.60 0.96
C LEU A 400 9.16 22.60 1.72
#